data_1e5bb66219c86227a9ebb0814fa34052
#
_entry.id   1e5bb66219c86227a9ebb0814fa34052
#
_cell.length_a   1.000
_cell.length_b   1.000
_cell.length_c   1.000
_cell.angle_alpha   90.00
_cell.angle_beta   90.00
_cell.angle_gamma   90.00
#
_symmetry.space_group_name_H-M   'P 1'
#
loop_
_entity.id
_entity.type
_entity.pdbx_description
1 polymer ?
#
loop_
_entity_poly.entity_id
_entity_poly.type
_entity_poly.pdbx_seq_one_letter_code
_entity_poly.pdbx_strand_id
1 'polypeptide(L)'
;MRMLNLSRRALLAALAMAAPWPTARAAPRRIVSIGGAITETLYALGAQDELVGVDTTSLYPAAARTLPSVGYARQLSAEGVLSLRPTLVVAGEEAGPPPVLRALEAARVPLVVLDGGHRFEAMVERSVRLAALCGRDAQGQALAQQVKAQWQSVRERVAALSRQAVPPRALFVLSHAAGQMRVAGRETAAHAMLGYAGAVNAFGEGFAGYKPLTPEAVIAVAPQVIVATEQGLEATGGVDGLLKAPGLAQTPAGQTRRVVALEALLLLGFGPRMPQAVATLAEAIFTPLPR
;
A
#
# COMPACT_ATOMS: atom_id res chain seq x y z
N MET A 1 -5.49 -73.41 35.70
CA MET A 1 -4.77 -72.10 35.47
C MET A 1 -3.74 -72.34 34.37
N ARG A 2 -4.04 -71.89 33.12
CA ARG A 2 -3.08 -71.96 32.00
C ARG A 2 -2.46 -70.60 31.84
N MET A 3 -1.15 -70.52 32.16
CA MET A 3 -0.35 -69.33 31.85
C MET A 3 -0.04 -69.28 30.37
N LEU A 4 -0.46 -68.20 29.70
CA LEU A 4 -0.08 -67.89 28.32
C LEU A 4 1.36 -67.35 28.29
N ASN A 5 2.31 -68.14 27.81
CA ASN A 5 3.67 -67.73 27.53
C ASN A 5 3.65 -66.91 26.20
N LEU A 6 3.60 -65.60 26.33
CA LEU A 6 3.84 -64.69 25.19
C LEU A 6 5.35 -64.66 24.90
N SER A 7 5.73 -65.21 23.76
CA SER A 7 7.13 -65.32 23.34
C SER A 7 7.71 -63.92 23.10
N ARG A 8 8.97 -63.70 23.57
CA ARG A 8 9.75 -62.47 23.38
C ARG A 8 9.82 -61.96 21.91
N ARG A 9 9.56 -62.84 20.95
CA ARG A 9 9.52 -62.52 19.50
C ARG A 9 8.28 -61.72 19.11
N ALA A 10 7.14 -61.87 19.80
CA ALA A 10 5.89 -61.11 19.55
C ALA A 10 6.02 -59.66 20.06
N LEU A 11 6.81 -59.39 21.12
CA LEU A 11 7.02 -58.04 21.65
C LEU A 11 7.96 -57.20 20.73
N LEU A 12 8.89 -57.84 20.06
CA LEU A 12 9.82 -57.14 19.15
C LEU A 12 9.17 -56.77 17.79
N ALA A 13 8.15 -57.51 17.38
CA ALA A 13 7.40 -57.19 16.14
C ALA A 13 6.43 -56.00 16.29
N ALA A 14 5.96 -55.73 17.53
CA ALA A 14 5.05 -54.61 17.80
C ALA A 14 5.76 -53.24 17.88
N LEU A 15 7.07 -53.22 18.14
CA LEU A 15 7.87 -51.96 18.23
C LEU A 15 8.34 -51.44 16.87
N ALA A 16 8.27 -52.24 15.82
CA ALA A 16 8.77 -51.88 14.49
C ALA A 16 7.76 -51.08 13.61
N MET A 17 6.51 -50.87 14.08
CA MET A 17 5.45 -50.19 13.30
C MET A 17 5.19 -48.74 13.71
N ALA A 18 5.99 -48.18 14.60
CA ALA A 18 5.90 -46.76 14.96
C ALA A 18 6.99 -45.93 14.24
N ALA A 19 7.27 -46.21 12.95
CA ALA A 19 8.00 -45.25 12.14
C ALA A 19 7.12 -44.00 11.98
N PRO A 20 7.56 -42.80 12.38
CA PRO A 20 6.79 -41.61 12.11
C PRO A 20 6.64 -41.49 10.59
N TRP A 21 5.40 -41.53 10.10
CA TRP A 21 5.13 -41.18 8.71
C TRP A 21 5.73 -39.80 8.46
N PRO A 22 6.52 -39.61 7.39
CA PRO A 22 7.02 -38.31 7.04
C PRO A 22 5.80 -37.41 6.91
N THR A 23 5.64 -36.45 7.80
CA THR A 23 4.66 -35.40 7.64
C THR A 23 4.94 -34.77 6.30
N ALA A 24 4.03 -34.95 5.34
CA ALA A 24 4.14 -34.34 4.02
C ALA A 24 4.27 -32.84 4.24
N ARG A 25 5.49 -32.33 4.09
CA ARG A 25 5.75 -30.90 4.19
C ARG A 25 4.93 -30.25 3.08
N ALA A 26 3.90 -29.51 3.44
CA ALA A 26 3.11 -28.78 2.47
C ALA A 26 4.06 -28.05 1.52
N ALA A 27 3.80 -28.18 0.21
CA ALA A 27 4.62 -27.49 -0.78
C ALA A 27 4.69 -26.00 -0.41
N PRO A 28 5.87 -25.38 -0.52
CA PRO A 28 6.02 -23.97 -0.15
C PRO A 28 5.03 -23.12 -0.96
N ARG A 29 4.34 -22.20 -0.29
CA ARG A 29 3.46 -21.26 -0.95
C ARG A 29 4.24 -20.42 -1.95
N ARG A 30 3.60 -20.10 -3.04
CA ARG A 30 4.13 -19.26 -4.11
C ARG A 30 3.14 -18.13 -4.33
N ILE A 31 3.41 -16.98 -3.72
CA ILE A 31 2.48 -15.84 -3.72
C ILE A 31 2.91 -14.85 -4.80
N VAL A 32 1.98 -14.48 -5.68
CA VAL A 32 2.09 -13.27 -6.50
C VAL A 32 1.31 -12.17 -5.81
N SER A 33 1.98 -11.07 -5.50
CA SER A 33 1.41 -9.90 -4.83
C SER A 33 1.20 -8.77 -5.84
N ILE A 34 -0.04 -8.28 -5.93
CA ILE A 34 -0.45 -7.21 -6.84
C ILE A 34 -0.99 -6.05 -6.02
N GLY A 35 -0.20 -4.99 -5.93
CA GLY A 35 -0.43 -3.81 -5.11
C GLY A 35 0.65 -3.59 -4.06
N GLY A 36 1.31 -2.43 -4.12
CA GLY A 36 2.47 -2.12 -3.28
C GLY A 36 2.21 -2.23 -1.78
N ALA A 37 1.02 -1.83 -1.30
CA ALA A 37 0.65 -1.95 0.11
C ALA A 37 0.48 -3.41 0.56
N ILE A 38 0.04 -4.30 -0.34
CA ILE A 38 -0.07 -5.74 -0.08
C ILE A 38 1.33 -6.32 0.06
N THR A 39 2.22 -6.01 -0.89
CA THR A 39 3.62 -6.43 -0.84
C THR A 39 4.32 -5.95 0.43
N GLU A 40 4.19 -4.68 0.76
CA GLU A 40 4.74 -4.11 2.00
C GLU A 40 4.24 -4.85 3.24
N THR A 41 2.93 -5.15 3.29
CA THR A 41 2.33 -5.88 4.40
C THR A 41 2.86 -7.32 4.49
N LEU A 42 3.02 -8.03 3.37
CA LEU A 42 3.58 -9.38 3.34
C LEU A 42 5.02 -9.41 3.87
N TYR A 43 5.83 -8.40 3.53
CA TYR A 43 7.16 -8.24 4.14
C TYR A 43 7.08 -7.97 5.64
N ALA A 44 6.19 -7.08 6.09
CA ALA A 44 6.00 -6.80 7.51
C ALA A 44 5.53 -8.00 8.32
N LEU A 45 4.83 -8.95 7.68
CA LEU A 45 4.39 -10.22 8.26
C LEU A 45 5.49 -11.30 8.22
N GLY A 46 6.65 -11.04 7.60
CA GLY A 46 7.72 -12.02 7.42
C GLY A 46 7.39 -13.10 6.37
N ALA A 47 6.51 -12.80 5.40
CA ALA A 47 6.10 -13.72 4.33
C ALA A 47 6.90 -13.54 3.02
N GLN A 48 8.01 -12.80 3.05
CA GLN A 48 8.81 -12.47 1.86
C GLN A 48 9.33 -13.69 1.10
N ASP A 49 9.66 -14.77 1.80
CA ASP A 49 10.21 -16.01 1.19
C ASP A 49 9.15 -16.77 0.37
N GLU A 50 7.87 -16.43 0.54
CA GLU A 50 6.76 -17.00 -0.19
C GLU A 50 6.44 -16.19 -1.47
N LEU A 51 7.00 -14.97 -1.60
CA LEU A 51 6.77 -14.10 -2.76
C LEU A 51 7.57 -14.59 -3.98
N VAL A 52 6.89 -14.81 -5.09
CA VAL A 52 7.50 -15.24 -6.36
C VAL A 52 7.35 -14.19 -7.46
N GLY A 53 6.56 -13.15 -7.24
CA GLY A 53 6.40 -12.03 -8.14
C GLY A 53 5.56 -10.92 -7.55
N VAL A 54 5.80 -9.71 -8.05
CA VAL A 54 5.15 -8.48 -7.60
C VAL A 54 4.79 -7.59 -8.78
N ASP A 55 3.86 -6.66 -8.58
CA ASP A 55 3.55 -5.64 -9.57
C ASP A 55 4.52 -4.43 -9.50
N THR A 56 4.46 -3.53 -10.48
CA THR A 56 5.35 -2.36 -10.57
C THR A 56 5.14 -1.32 -9.47
N THR A 57 4.04 -1.39 -8.69
CA THR A 57 3.80 -0.49 -7.56
C THR A 57 4.44 -0.97 -6.26
N SER A 58 5.03 -2.16 -6.26
CA SER A 58 5.69 -2.80 -5.11
C SER A 58 7.10 -2.25 -4.90
N LEU A 59 7.17 -0.98 -4.50
CA LEU A 59 8.42 -0.22 -4.37
C LEU A 59 9.14 -0.42 -3.03
N TYR A 60 8.45 -0.91 -2.01
CA TYR A 60 8.98 -1.09 -0.66
C TYR A 60 8.64 -2.48 -0.08
N PRO A 61 9.59 -3.08 0.68
CA PRO A 61 10.98 -2.65 0.86
C PRO A 61 11.81 -2.78 -0.43
N ALA A 62 13.03 -2.25 -0.44
CA ALA A 62 13.88 -2.30 -1.65
C ALA A 62 14.07 -3.73 -2.19
N ALA A 63 14.07 -4.74 -1.31
CA ALA A 63 14.15 -6.15 -1.68
C ALA A 63 12.96 -6.60 -2.58
N ALA A 64 11.77 -5.99 -2.46
CA ALA A 64 10.64 -6.33 -3.31
C ALA A 64 10.91 -6.06 -4.80
N ARG A 65 11.73 -5.04 -5.10
CA ARG A 65 12.09 -4.66 -6.48
C ARG A 65 12.98 -5.70 -7.19
N THR A 66 13.56 -6.64 -6.45
CA THR A 66 14.38 -7.70 -7.03
C THR A 66 13.57 -8.91 -7.49
N LEU A 67 12.29 -8.96 -7.10
CA LEU A 67 11.38 -10.04 -7.51
C LEU A 67 10.91 -9.85 -8.96
N PRO A 68 10.56 -10.94 -9.67
CA PRO A 68 9.95 -10.88 -10.98
C PRO A 68 8.73 -9.96 -11.01
N SER A 69 8.67 -9.04 -11.98
CA SER A 69 7.54 -8.13 -12.15
C SER A 69 6.46 -8.77 -13.03
N VAL A 70 5.20 -8.69 -12.58
CA VAL A 70 4.02 -9.10 -13.38
C VAL A 70 3.36 -7.93 -14.11
N GLY A 71 4.03 -6.79 -14.16
CA GLY A 71 3.53 -5.57 -14.82
C GLY A 71 2.77 -4.64 -13.87
N TYR A 72 2.05 -3.68 -14.44
CA TYR A 72 1.28 -2.71 -13.67
C TYR A 72 -0.05 -3.31 -13.20
N ALA A 73 -0.41 -3.10 -11.93
CA ALA A 73 -1.61 -3.68 -11.32
C ALA A 73 -2.89 -3.55 -12.16
N ARG A 74 -3.10 -2.43 -12.86
CA ARG A 74 -4.28 -2.18 -13.70
C ARG A 74 -4.14 -2.69 -15.15
N GLN A 75 -2.96 -3.20 -15.53
CA GLN A 75 -2.63 -3.68 -16.88
C GLN A 75 -1.83 -4.98 -16.81
N LEU A 76 -2.34 -5.94 -16.05
CA LEU A 76 -1.71 -7.23 -15.85
C LEU A 76 -1.77 -8.09 -17.11
N SER A 77 -0.85 -9.08 -17.21
CA SER A 77 -0.89 -10.17 -18.14
C SER A 77 -1.15 -11.50 -17.42
N ALA A 78 -2.18 -12.23 -17.83
CA ALA A 78 -2.47 -13.55 -17.26
C ALA A 78 -1.28 -14.50 -17.43
N GLU A 79 -0.65 -14.49 -18.63
CA GLU A 79 0.53 -15.29 -18.93
C GLU A 79 1.70 -14.93 -18.00
N GLY A 80 1.97 -13.63 -17.81
CA GLY A 80 3.01 -13.15 -16.91
C GLY A 80 2.81 -13.64 -15.47
N VAL A 81 1.59 -13.58 -14.96
CA VAL A 81 1.26 -14.11 -13.62
C VAL A 81 1.40 -15.64 -13.57
N LEU A 82 0.81 -16.37 -14.54
CA LEU A 82 0.78 -17.82 -14.54
C LEU A 82 2.17 -18.44 -14.78
N SER A 83 3.06 -17.78 -15.50
CA SER A 83 4.44 -18.23 -15.72
C SER A 83 5.22 -18.46 -14.42
N LEU A 84 4.87 -17.71 -13.38
CA LEU A 84 5.46 -17.81 -12.03
C LEU A 84 4.89 -19.01 -11.24
N ARG A 85 3.93 -19.74 -11.79
CA ARG A 85 3.27 -20.89 -11.14
C ARG A 85 2.84 -20.58 -9.70
N PRO A 86 2.04 -19.54 -9.47
CA PRO A 86 1.60 -19.17 -8.12
C PRO A 86 0.64 -20.21 -7.55
N THR A 87 0.71 -20.41 -6.24
CA THR A 87 -0.30 -21.17 -5.48
C THR A 87 -1.34 -20.25 -4.86
N LEU A 88 -1.07 -18.92 -4.88
CA LEU A 88 -1.98 -17.86 -4.41
C LEU A 88 -1.62 -16.56 -5.14
N VAL A 89 -2.64 -15.87 -5.62
CA VAL A 89 -2.53 -14.47 -6.06
C VAL A 89 -3.31 -13.60 -5.08
N VAL A 90 -2.66 -12.59 -4.54
CA VAL A 90 -3.31 -11.57 -3.69
C VAL A 90 -3.23 -10.24 -4.40
N ALA A 91 -4.37 -9.59 -4.57
CA ALA A 91 -4.49 -8.38 -5.36
C ALA A 91 -5.30 -7.31 -4.63
N GLY A 92 -5.01 -6.04 -4.89
CA GLY A 92 -5.89 -4.92 -4.55
C GLY A 92 -7.08 -4.85 -5.51
N GLU A 93 -8.13 -4.16 -5.12
CA GLU A 93 -9.35 -3.99 -5.93
C GLU A 93 -9.11 -3.28 -7.27
N GLU A 94 -8.01 -2.54 -7.37
CA GLU A 94 -7.59 -1.87 -8.61
C GLU A 94 -6.96 -2.82 -9.63
N ALA A 95 -6.73 -4.09 -9.26
CA ALA A 95 -6.09 -5.06 -10.15
C ALA A 95 -6.96 -5.36 -11.38
N GLY A 96 -6.32 -5.45 -12.52
CA GLY A 96 -7.05 -5.71 -13.77
C GLY A 96 -6.15 -5.77 -14.99
N PRO A 97 -6.75 -5.80 -16.16
CA PRO A 97 -8.18 -5.66 -16.46
C PRO A 97 -9.00 -6.90 -16.07
N PRO A 98 -10.32 -6.80 -15.91
CA PRO A 98 -11.18 -7.92 -15.49
C PRO A 98 -11.03 -9.22 -16.28
N PRO A 99 -10.78 -9.21 -17.60
CA PRO A 99 -10.52 -10.45 -18.34
C PRO A 99 -9.30 -11.24 -17.83
N VAL A 100 -8.27 -10.54 -17.32
CA VAL A 100 -7.08 -11.20 -16.75
C VAL A 100 -7.43 -11.92 -15.46
N LEU A 101 -8.20 -11.28 -14.57
CA LEU A 101 -8.63 -11.90 -13.33
C LEU A 101 -9.46 -13.17 -13.59
N ARG A 102 -10.39 -13.11 -14.54
CA ARG A 102 -11.16 -14.30 -14.98
C ARG A 102 -10.27 -15.41 -15.57
N ALA A 103 -9.21 -15.04 -16.27
CA ALA A 103 -8.26 -16.03 -16.82
C ALA A 103 -7.47 -16.74 -15.70
N LEU A 104 -7.10 -16.02 -14.62
CA LEU A 104 -6.46 -16.63 -13.45
C LEU A 104 -7.42 -17.59 -12.72
N GLU A 105 -8.68 -17.23 -12.57
CA GLU A 105 -9.73 -18.09 -12.00
C GLU A 105 -9.95 -19.36 -12.86
N ALA A 106 -10.04 -19.18 -14.18
CA ALA A 106 -10.18 -20.31 -15.12
C ALA A 106 -8.98 -21.27 -15.07
N ALA A 107 -7.78 -20.75 -14.80
CA ALA A 107 -6.57 -21.53 -14.54
C ALA A 107 -6.56 -22.22 -13.16
N ARG A 108 -7.61 -22.03 -12.34
CA ARG A 108 -7.76 -22.56 -10.99
C ARG A 108 -6.66 -22.09 -10.04
N VAL A 109 -6.12 -20.91 -10.25
CA VAL A 109 -5.21 -20.25 -9.29
C VAL A 109 -6.07 -19.52 -8.26
N PRO A 110 -5.93 -19.82 -6.97
CA PRO A 110 -6.60 -19.06 -5.91
C PRO A 110 -6.28 -17.57 -6.03
N LEU A 111 -7.30 -16.75 -6.25
CA LEU A 111 -7.22 -15.30 -6.34
C LEU A 111 -8.00 -14.68 -5.18
N VAL A 112 -7.34 -13.86 -4.37
CA VAL A 112 -7.97 -13.09 -3.31
C VAL A 112 -7.81 -11.62 -3.62
N VAL A 113 -8.93 -10.95 -3.86
CA VAL A 113 -8.98 -9.49 -4.00
C VAL A 113 -9.30 -8.89 -2.65
N LEU A 114 -8.49 -7.93 -2.22
CA LEU A 114 -8.62 -7.24 -0.95
C LEU A 114 -9.11 -5.82 -1.18
N ASP A 115 -10.07 -5.41 -0.36
CA ASP A 115 -10.60 -4.05 -0.35
C ASP A 115 -9.48 -3.04 -0.07
N GLY A 116 -9.40 -2.00 -0.92
CA GLY A 116 -8.38 -0.97 -0.89
C GLY A 116 -8.70 0.25 -0.04
N GLY A 117 -9.91 0.37 0.51
CA GLY A 117 -10.47 1.56 1.18
C GLY A 117 -9.45 2.52 1.82
N HIS A 118 -9.61 3.82 1.58
CA HIS A 118 -8.68 4.86 2.04
C HIS A 118 -8.93 5.26 3.52
N ARG A 119 -9.03 4.23 4.40
CA ARG A 119 -9.23 4.41 5.84
C ARG A 119 -8.20 3.62 6.63
N PHE A 120 -7.81 4.16 7.77
CA PHE A 120 -6.86 3.50 8.68
C PHE A 120 -7.35 2.12 9.10
N GLU A 121 -8.62 2.00 9.47
CA GLU A 121 -9.24 0.75 9.92
C GLU A 121 -9.22 -0.31 8.80
N ALA A 122 -9.55 0.08 7.56
CA ALA A 122 -9.50 -0.82 6.41
C ALA A 122 -8.07 -1.34 6.13
N MET A 123 -7.05 -0.52 6.32
CA MET A 123 -5.65 -0.93 6.22
C MET A 123 -5.31 -1.98 7.30
N VAL A 124 -5.74 -1.77 8.55
CA VAL A 124 -5.51 -2.73 9.64
C VAL A 124 -6.23 -4.05 9.37
N GLU A 125 -7.51 -4.00 8.98
CA GLU A 125 -8.32 -5.19 8.65
C GLU A 125 -7.68 -5.98 7.49
N ARG A 126 -7.23 -5.30 6.43
CA ARG A 126 -6.52 -5.90 5.32
C ARG A 126 -5.23 -6.59 5.77
N SER A 127 -4.47 -5.97 6.68
CA SER A 127 -3.23 -6.56 7.21
C SER A 127 -3.48 -7.84 8.00
N VAL A 128 -4.53 -7.86 8.83
CA VAL A 128 -4.94 -9.07 9.58
C VAL A 128 -5.42 -10.16 8.62
N ARG A 129 -6.20 -9.82 7.60
CA ARG A 129 -6.67 -10.77 6.60
C ARG A 129 -5.51 -11.38 5.79
N LEU A 130 -4.52 -10.56 5.42
CA LEU A 130 -3.30 -11.05 4.77
C LEU A 130 -2.53 -12.03 5.66
N ALA A 131 -2.40 -11.73 6.95
CA ALA A 131 -1.75 -12.61 7.90
C ALA A 131 -2.44 -13.99 7.97
N ALA A 132 -3.77 -14.01 8.05
CA ALA A 132 -4.56 -15.25 8.03
C ALA A 132 -4.36 -16.05 6.74
N LEU A 133 -4.35 -15.40 5.58
CA LEU A 133 -4.06 -16.05 4.29
C LEU A 133 -2.68 -16.71 4.24
N CYS A 134 -1.71 -16.16 4.97
CA CYS A 134 -0.35 -16.68 5.05
C CYS A 134 -0.13 -17.62 6.26
N GLY A 135 -1.14 -17.86 7.11
CA GLY A 135 -0.99 -18.63 8.35
C GLY A 135 -0.08 -17.96 9.37
N ARG A 136 -0.10 -16.62 9.42
CA ARG A 136 0.74 -15.75 10.27
C ARG A 136 -0.12 -14.89 11.21
N ASP A 137 -1.15 -15.50 11.79
CA ASP A 137 -2.16 -14.78 12.60
C ASP A 137 -1.52 -14.02 13.76
N ALA A 138 -0.55 -14.62 14.46
CA ALA A 138 0.14 -13.97 15.56
C ALA A 138 0.92 -12.72 15.11
N GLN A 139 1.64 -12.81 13.98
CA GLN A 139 2.34 -11.67 13.39
C GLN A 139 1.36 -10.59 12.93
N GLY A 140 0.21 -10.98 12.36
CA GLY A 140 -0.86 -10.07 11.97
C GLY A 140 -1.43 -9.28 13.15
N GLN A 141 -1.69 -9.95 14.27
CA GLN A 141 -2.16 -9.29 15.49
C GLN A 141 -1.09 -8.35 16.08
N ALA A 142 0.17 -8.77 16.10
CA ALA A 142 1.28 -7.94 16.56
C ALA A 142 1.45 -6.69 15.69
N LEU A 143 1.43 -6.84 14.36
CA LEU A 143 1.48 -5.72 13.41
C LEU A 143 0.31 -4.76 13.62
N ALA A 144 -0.91 -5.28 13.74
CA ALA A 144 -2.10 -4.46 13.98
C ALA A 144 -2.01 -3.65 15.28
N GLN A 145 -1.52 -4.25 16.37
CA GLN A 145 -1.31 -3.56 17.65
C GLN A 145 -0.24 -2.46 17.52
N GLN A 146 0.89 -2.77 16.89
CA GLN A 146 1.97 -1.82 16.67
C GLN A 146 1.48 -0.60 15.87
N VAL A 147 0.81 -0.83 14.75
CA VAL A 147 0.34 0.25 13.87
C VAL A 147 -0.76 1.09 14.55
N LYS A 148 -1.65 0.46 15.34
CA LYS A 148 -2.66 1.19 16.13
C LYS A 148 -2.03 2.09 17.18
N ALA A 149 -0.99 1.64 17.87
CA ALA A 149 -0.27 2.45 18.84
C ALA A 149 0.42 3.67 18.18
N GLN A 150 1.11 3.43 17.05
CA GLN A 150 1.71 4.51 16.25
C GLN A 150 0.66 5.51 15.77
N TRP A 151 -0.48 5.01 15.30
CA TRP A 151 -1.59 5.84 14.81
C TRP A 151 -2.15 6.76 15.90
N GLN A 152 -2.33 6.26 17.12
CA GLN A 152 -2.78 7.06 18.24
C GLN A 152 -1.84 8.24 18.51
N SER A 153 -0.54 7.98 18.59
CA SER A 153 0.48 9.00 18.78
C SER A 153 0.49 10.06 17.66
N VAL A 154 0.36 9.61 16.42
CA VAL A 154 0.30 10.52 15.25
C VAL A 154 -0.94 11.40 15.29
N ARG A 155 -2.12 10.85 15.63
CA ARG A 155 -3.36 11.63 15.78
C ARG A 155 -3.23 12.73 16.82
N GLU A 156 -2.62 12.43 17.96
CA GLU A 156 -2.39 13.41 19.03
C GLU A 156 -1.47 14.53 18.55
N ARG A 157 -0.40 14.19 17.81
CA ARG A 157 0.53 15.15 17.22
C ARG A 157 -0.15 16.04 16.20
N VAL A 158 -0.90 15.46 15.25
CA VAL A 158 -1.66 16.23 14.25
C VAL A 158 -2.68 17.15 14.92
N ALA A 159 -3.41 16.67 15.94
CA ALA A 159 -4.35 17.48 16.70
C ALA A 159 -3.65 18.65 17.43
N ALA A 160 -2.43 18.47 17.92
CA ALA A 160 -1.64 19.53 18.52
C ALA A 160 -1.25 20.60 17.48
N LEU A 161 -0.80 20.20 16.30
CA LEU A 161 -0.48 21.11 15.19
C LEU A 161 -1.71 21.91 14.74
N SER A 162 -2.85 21.24 14.57
CA SER A 162 -4.11 21.87 14.14
C SER A 162 -4.70 22.84 15.16
N ARG A 163 -4.35 22.73 16.45
CA ARG A 163 -4.71 23.72 17.46
C ARG A 163 -3.86 24.99 17.41
N GLN A 164 -2.65 24.90 16.87
CA GLN A 164 -1.70 26.00 16.81
C GLN A 164 -1.80 26.84 15.53
N ALA A 165 -2.39 26.29 14.48
CA ALA A 165 -2.50 26.95 13.19
C ALA A 165 -3.81 26.58 12.50
N VAL A 166 -4.31 27.47 11.65
CA VAL A 166 -5.45 27.19 10.78
C VAL A 166 -5.06 26.09 9.80
N PRO A 167 -5.90 25.05 9.62
CA PRO A 167 -5.64 23.99 8.66
C PRO A 167 -5.31 24.54 7.27
N PRO A 168 -4.13 24.27 6.73
CA PRO A 168 -3.75 24.84 5.43
C PRO A 168 -4.52 24.17 4.29
N ARG A 169 -4.83 24.97 3.27
CA ARG A 169 -5.37 24.48 2.00
C ARG A 169 -4.27 23.79 1.21
N ALA A 170 -4.38 22.49 1.02
CA ALA A 170 -3.44 21.68 0.30
C ALA A 170 -4.00 21.24 -1.06
N LEU A 171 -3.20 21.35 -2.11
CA LEU A 171 -3.49 20.85 -3.44
C LEU A 171 -2.62 19.62 -3.70
N PHE A 172 -3.22 18.46 -3.90
CA PHE A 172 -2.47 17.31 -4.40
C PHE A 172 -2.45 17.32 -5.93
N VAL A 173 -1.23 17.24 -6.48
CA VAL A 173 -1.00 17.14 -7.92
C VAL A 173 -0.42 15.77 -8.26
N LEU A 174 -1.15 15.01 -9.07
CA LEU A 174 -0.70 13.75 -9.64
C LEU A 174 -0.10 14.03 -11.02
N SER A 175 1.17 13.71 -11.19
CA SER A 175 1.86 13.78 -12.46
C SER A 175 2.57 12.46 -12.76
N HIS A 176 2.45 11.97 -14.00
CA HIS A 176 3.20 10.82 -14.50
C HIS A 176 4.10 11.21 -15.67
N ALA A 177 3.85 12.37 -16.29
CA ALA A 177 4.64 12.94 -17.37
C ALA A 177 4.35 14.42 -17.49
N ALA A 178 5.26 15.17 -18.08
CA ALA A 178 5.06 16.58 -18.39
C ALA A 178 3.79 16.79 -19.25
N GLY A 179 2.91 17.68 -18.79
CA GLY A 179 1.68 18.07 -19.51
C GLY A 179 0.42 17.29 -19.17
N GLN A 180 0.47 16.24 -18.35
CA GLN A 180 -0.72 15.47 -17.92
C GLN A 180 -0.91 15.53 -16.40
N MET A 181 -1.01 16.74 -15.86
CA MET A 181 -1.24 16.91 -14.43
C MET A 181 -2.72 16.79 -14.10
N ARG A 182 -3.00 16.06 -13.03
CA ARG A 182 -4.35 15.90 -12.47
C ARG A 182 -4.35 16.32 -11.01
N VAL A 183 -5.48 16.81 -10.55
CA VAL A 183 -5.67 17.20 -9.16
C VAL A 183 -6.65 16.25 -8.46
N ALA A 184 -6.43 16.00 -7.18
CA ALA A 184 -7.23 15.08 -6.39
C ALA A 184 -8.44 15.78 -5.77
N GLY A 185 -9.63 15.28 -6.06
CA GLY A 185 -10.87 15.57 -5.34
C GLY A 185 -11.11 14.59 -4.19
N ARG A 186 -12.36 14.56 -3.67
CA ARG A 186 -12.79 13.57 -2.66
C ARG A 186 -12.69 12.14 -3.21
N GLU A 187 -12.81 11.16 -2.32
CA GLU A 187 -12.76 9.71 -2.66
C GLU A 187 -11.43 9.27 -3.28
N THR A 188 -10.34 9.96 -2.95
CA THR A 188 -8.98 9.59 -3.37
C THR A 188 -8.09 9.31 -2.16
N ALA A 189 -7.07 8.50 -2.35
CA ALA A 189 -6.02 8.29 -1.35
C ALA A 189 -5.39 9.62 -0.90
N ALA A 190 -5.12 10.51 -1.85
CA ALA A 190 -4.57 11.83 -1.57
C ALA A 190 -5.49 12.69 -0.70
N HIS A 191 -6.80 12.71 -0.99
CA HIS A 191 -7.78 13.43 -0.16
C HIS A 191 -7.78 12.92 1.29
N ALA A 192 -7.81 11.60 1.47
CA ALA A 192 -7.79 11.01 2.80
C ALA A 192 -6.48 11.33 3.55
N MET A 193 -5.33 11.23 2.88
CA MET A 193 -4.02 11.54 3.49
C MET A 193 -3.90 13.01 3.90
N LEU A 194 -4.38 13.94 3.06
CA LEU A 194 -4.42 15.37 3.43
C LEU A 194 -5.27 15.60 4.66
N GLY A 195 -6.45 14.98 4.74
CA GLY A 195 -7.32 15.07 5.91
C GLY A 195 -6.68 14.49 7.17
N TYR A 196 -6.05 13.32 7.07
CA TYR A 196 -5.32 12.70 8.18
C TYR A 196 -4.15 13.57 8.66
N ALA A 197 -3.50 14.27 7.74
CA ALA A 197 -2.41 15.19 8.07
C ALA A 197 -2.89 16.56 8.61
N GLY A 198 -4.20 16.76 8.77
CA GLY A 198 -4.79 17.99 9.29
C GLY A 198 -4.92 19.13 8.27
N ALA A 199 -4.78 18.85 7.00
CA ALA A 199 -4.96 19.82 5.91
C ALA A 199 -6.36 19.74 5.29
N VAL A 200 -6.80 20.82 4.65
CA VAL A 200 -8.01 20.86 3.84
C VAL A 200 -7.62 20.64 2.38
N ASN A 201 -8.16 19.58 1.74
CA ASN A 201 -7.97 19.41 0.30
C ASN A 201 -8.67 20.54 -0.45
N ALA A 202 -7.91 21.29 -1.26
CA ALA A 202 -8.41 22.44 -2.02
C ALA A 202 -9.57 22.11 -2.95
N PHE A 203 -9.66 20.84 -3.43
CA PHE A 203 -10.76 20.33 -4.27
C PHE A 203 -11.65 19.31 -3.56
N GLY A 204 -11.58 19.20 -2.23
CA GLY A 204 -12.35 18.20 -1.47
C GLY A 204 -13.86 18.31 -1.64
N GLU A 205 -14.40 19.51 -1.80
CA GLU A 205 -15.83 19.74 -2.03
C GLU A 205 -16.21 19.79 -3.52
N GLY A 206 -15.23 19.88 -4.42
CA GLY A 206 -15.48 20.16 -5.84
C GLY A 206 -15.93 18.94 -6.65
N PHE A 207 -15.26 17.80 -6.50
CA PHE A 207 -15.51 16.60 -7.30
C PHE A 207 -14.94 15.35 -6.65
N ALA A 208 -15.35 14.15 -7.13
CA ALA A 208 -14.77 12.87 -6.76
C ALA A 208 -13.68 12.44 -7.76
N GLY A 209 -12.67 11.70 -7.28
CA GLY A 209 -11.59 11.15 -8.10
C GLY A 209 -10.57 12.19 -8.53
N TYR A 210 -9.89 11.93 -9.65
CA TYR A 210 -8.86 12.79 -10.20
C TYR A 210 -9.34 13.47 -11.50
N LYS A 211 -9.19 14.80 -11.58
CA LYS A 211 -9.52 15.57 -12.79
C LYS A 211 -8.28 16.28 -13.34
N PRO A 212 -8.25 16.58 -14.66
CA PRO A 212 -7.20 17.43 -15.24
C PRO A 212 -7.09 18.75 -14.48
N LEU A 213 -5.87 19.22 -14.29
CA LEU A 213 -5.59 20.52 -13.72
C LEU A 213 -5.95 21.60 -14.74
N THR A 214 -6.75 22.62 -14.33
CA THR A 214 -7.03 23.82 -15.11
C THR A 214 -6.52 25.04 -14.36
N PRO A 215 -5.96 26.04 -15.08
CA PRO A 215 -5.37 27.24 -14.45
C PRO A 215 -6.38 28.00 -13.58
N GLU A 216 -7.58 28.22 -14.13
CA GLU A 216 -8.65 28.99 -13.47
C GLU A 216 -9.09 28.34 -12.16
N ALA A 217 -9.30 27.01 -12.19
CA ALA A 217 -9.72 26.27 -11.01
C ALA A 217 -8.63 26.28 -9.91
N VAL A 218 -7.38 26.13 -10.29
CA VAL A 218 -6.26 26.11 -9.33
C VAL A 218 -6.03 27.48 -8.70
N ILE A 219 -6.11 28.56 -9.49
CA ILE A 219 -6.00 29.92 -8.98
C ILE A 219 -7.17 30.23 -8.02
N ALA A 220 -8.40 29.85 -8.40
CA ALA A 220 -9.60 30.11 -7.60
C ALA A 220 -9.58 29.42 -6.23
N VAL A 221 -9.06 28.19 -6.13
CA VAL A 221 -8.98 27.49 -4.84
C VAL A 221 -7.80 27.96 -3.96
N ALA A 222 -6.89 28.75 -4.53
CA ALA A 222 -5.79 29.43 -3.82
C ALA A 222 -5.06 28.51 -2.80
N PRO A 223 -4.44 27.39 -3.21
CA PRO A 223 -3.76 26.49 -2.29
C PRO A 223 -2.56 27.18 -1.63
N GLN A 224 -2.33 26.85 -0.36
CA GLN A 224 -1.22 27.35 0.45
C GLN A 224 -0.03 26.38 0.44
N VAL A 225 -0.27 25.13 0.06
CA VAL A 225 0.76 24.08 -0.11
C VAL A 225 0.39 23.17 -1.27
N ILE A 226 1.36 22.82 -2.09
CA ILE A 226 1.22 21.80 -3.13
C ILE A 226 1.85 20.51 -2.59
N VAL A 227 1.13 19.39 -2.70
CA VAL A 227 1.61 18.06 -2.35
C VAL A 227 1.71 17.24 -3.63
N ALA A 228 2.81 16.53 -3.81
CA ALA A 228 3.05 15.65 -4.95
C ALA A 228 3.73 14.36 -4.49
N THR A 229 3.86 13.38 -5.38
CA THR A 229 4.77 12.27 -5.15
C THR A 229 6.18 12.67 -5.59
N GLU A 230 7.22 12.11 -4.94
CA GLU A 230 8.63 12.33 -5.34
C GLU A 230 8.83 11.98 -6.81
N GLN A 231 8.31 10.82 -7.24
CA GLN A 231 8.37 10.37 -8.62
C GLN A 231 7.66 11.31 -9.60
N GLY A 232 6.49 11.84 -9.19
CA GLY A 232 5.75 12.82 -9.98
C GLY A 232 6.48 14.16 -10.07
N LEU A 233 7.12 14.59 -8.99
CA LEU A 233 7.91 15.82 -8.96
C LEU A 233 9.16 15.68 -9.84
N GLU A 234 9.86 14.55 -9.75
CA GLU A 234 11.01 14.24 -10.59
C GLU A 234 10.63 14.23 -12.09
N ALA A 235 9.53 13.56 -12.44
CA ALA A 235 9.02 13.48 -13.81
C ALA A 235 8.68 14.84 -14.42
N THR A 236 8.41 15.86 -13.60
CA THR A 236 8.15 17.23 -14.06
C THR A 236 9.41 18.10 -14.13
N GLY A 237 10.55 17.62 -13.68
CA GLY A 237 11.78 18.39 -13.58
C GLY A 237 11.90 19.17 -12.26
N GLY A 238 11.38 18.60 -11.18
CA GLY A 238 11.43 19.18 -9.85
C GLY A 238 10.40 20.29 -9.63
N VAL A 239 10.62 21.09 -8.56
CA VAL A 239 9.71 22.20 -8.19
C VAL A 239 9.58 23.22 -9.32
N ASP A 240 10.68 23.56 -9.99
CA ASP A 240 10.67 24.52 -11.10
C ASP A 240 9.83 24.02 -12.28
N GLY A 241 9.94 22.75 -12.59
CA GLY A 241 9.15 22.14 -13.66
C GLY A 241 7.66 22.02 -13.29
N LEU A 242 7.36 21.63 -12.07
CA LEU A 242 5.99 21.58 -11.57
C LEU A 242 5.31 22.95 -11.62
N LEU A 243 5.99 24.02 -11.18
CA LEU A 243 5.44 25.37 -11.14
C LEU A 243 5.27 26.02 -12.53
N LYS A 244 5.86 25.44 -13.60
CA LYS A 244 5.56 25.85 -14.99
C LYS A 244 4.16 25.41 -15.44
N ALA A 245 3.52 24.49 -14.73
CA ALA A 245 2.14 24.14 -15.07
C ALA A 245 1.21 25.35 -14.92
N PRO A 246 0.30 25.54 -15.88
CA PRO A 246 -0.56 26.72 -15.93
C PRO A 246 -1.36 26.89 -14.61
N GLY A 247 -1.32 28.08 -14.04
CA GLY A 247 -2.03 28.45 -12.83
C GLY A 247 -1.26 28.20 -11.53
N LEU A 248 -0.33 27.24 -11.47
CA LEU A 248 0.33 26.87 -10.20
C LEU A 248 1.22 28.01 -9.64
N ALA A 249 2.00 28.67 -10.48
CA ALA A 249 2.88 29.76 -10.05
C ALA A 249 2.12 30.98 -9.50
N GLN A 250 0.86 31.18 -9.91
CA GLN A 250 0.01 32.29 -9.43
C GLN A 250 -0.66 32.00 -8.09
N THR A 251 -0.62 30.77 -7.59
CA THR A 251 -1.19 30.39 -6.29
C THR A 251 -0.30 30.86 -5.13
N PRO A 252 -0.83 31.03 -3.92
CA PRO A 252 -0.01 31.27 -2.73
C PRO A 252 1.11 30.26 -2.53
N ALA A 253 0.83 28.98 -2.78
CA ALA A 253 1.81 27.90 -2.72
C ALA A 253 2.91 28.06 -3.77
N GLY A 254 2.55 28.45 -5.00
CA GLY A 254 3.50 28.68 -6.09
C GLY A 254 4.41 29.88 -5.84
N GLN A 255 3.83 31.00 -5.38
CA GLN A 255 4.58 32.22 -5.06
C GLN A 255 5.60 32.00 -3.93
N THR A 256 5.28 31.19 -2.94
CA THR A 256 6.17 30.82 -1.84
C THR A 256 6.97 29.53 -2.12
N ARG A 257 6.79 28.90 -3.29
CA ARG A 257 7.43 27.64 -3.69
C ARG A 257 7.17 26.51 -2.67
N ARG A 258 6.03 26.55 -2.00
CA ARG A 258 5.68 25.58 -0.96
C ARG A 258 5.18 24.29 -1.55
N VAL A 259 6.12 23.42 -1.90
CA VAL A 259 5.89 22.09 -2.46
C VAL A 259 6.42 21.03 -1.49
N VAL A 260 5.57 20.06 -1.14
CA VAL A 260 5.90 18.92 -0.29
C VAL A 260 5.81 17.67 -1.16
N ALA A 261 6.83 16.83 -1.13
CA ALA A 261 6.83 15.57 -1.84
C ALA A 261 7.17 14.41 -0.91
N LEU A 262 6.47 13.29 -1.07
CA LEU A 262 6.76 12.01 -0.41
C LEU A 262 6.80 10.91 -1.47
N GLU A 263 7.47 9.81 -1.12
CA GLU A 263 7.50 8.60 -1.94
C GLU A 263 6.06 8.11 -2.23
N ALA A 264 5.79 7.70 -3.47
CA ALA A 264 4.42 7.45 -3.95
C ALA A 264 3.68 6.36 -3.15
N LEU A 265 4.34 5.23 -2.86
CA LEU A 265 3.73 4.15 -2.09
C LEU A 265 3.51 4.55 -0.64
N LEU A 266 4.45 5.30 -0.04
CA LEU A 266 4.30 5.82 1.32
C LEU A 266 3.11 6.77 1.41
N LEU A 267 2.97 7.70 0.45
CA LEU A 267 1.92 8.72 0.46
C LEU A 267 0.53 8.16 0.11
N LEU A 268 0.43 7.24 -0.84
CA LEU A 268 -0.85 6.84 -1.44
C LEU A 268 -1.22 5.37 -1.20
N GLY A 269 -0.29 4.56 -0.68
CA GLY A 269 -0.46 3.10 -0.65
C GLY A 269 -1.36 2.59 0.47
N PHE A 270 -1.52 3.34 1.57
CA PHE A 270 -2.26 2.85 2.74
C PHE A 270 -1.72 1.50 3.27
N GLY A 271 -0.40 1.36 3.29
CA GLY A 271 0.31 0.23 3.88
C GLY A 271 0.60 0.42 5.38
N PRO A 272 1.32 -0.53 6.01
CA PRO A 272 1.66 -0.47 7.44
C PRO A 272 2.41 0.80 7.87
N ARG A 273 3.11 1.48 6.94
CA ARG A 273 3.79 2.75 7.18
C ARG A 273 2.88 3.99 7.13
N MET A 274 1.55 3.82 6.99
CA MET A 274 0.60 4.94 6.94
C MET A 274 0.75 5.93 8.12
N PRO A 275 0.92 5.50 9.39
CA PRO A 275 1.15 6.45 10.49
C PRO A 275 2.40 7.33 10.26
N GLN A 276 3.49 6.74 9.79
CA GLN A 276 4.71 7.48 9.44
C GLN A 276 4.45 8.48 8.32
N ALA A 277 3.74 8.07 7.26
CA ALA A 277 3.40 8.96 6.15
C ALA A 277 2.59 10.17 6.60
N VAL A 278 1.58 9.96 7.45
CA VAL A 278 0.75 11.04 8.01
C VAL A 278 1.56 11.97 8.88
N ALA A 279 2.44 11.45 9.76
CA ALA A 279 3.31 12.28 10.60
C ALA A 279 4.23 13.15 9.74
N THR A 280 4.93 12.56 8.79
CA THR A 280 5.84 13.28 7.88
C THR A 280 5.12 14.35 7.07
N LEU A 281 3.94 14.00 6.53
CA LEU A 281 3.13 14.93 5.73
C LEU A 281 2.63 16.09 6.59
N ALA A 282 2.14 15.82 7.80
CA ALA A 282 1.66 16.85 8.71
C ALA A 282 2.77 17.82 9.10
N GLU A 283 3.94 17.32 9.49
CA GLU A 283 5.10 18.14 9.79
C GLU A 283 5.48 19.06 8.61
N ALA A 284 5.59 18.49 7.41
CA ALA A 284 5.94 19.25 6.23
C ALA A 284 4.87 20.31 5.85
N ILE A 285 3.59 20.00 6.07
CA ILE A 285 2.49 20.92 5.78
C ILE A 285 2.39 22.06 6.82
N PHE A 286 2.63 21.78 8.11
CA PHE A 286 2.50 22.80 9.17
C PHE A 286 3.80 23.58 9.42
N THR A 287 4.96 23.04 9.06
CA THR A 287 6.24 23.76 9.23
C THR A 287 6.35 24.88 8.18
N PRO A 288 6.54 26.14 8.60
CA PRO A 288 6.84 27.22 7.67
C PRO A 288 8.15 26.93 6.93
N LEU A 289 8.21 27.28 5.63
CA LEU A 289 9.50 27.26 4.93
C LEU A 289 10.47 28.24 5.59
N PRO A 290 11.76 27.91 5.72
CA PRO A 290 12.75 28.88 6.14
C PRO A 290 12.72 30.07 5.17
N ARG A 291 12.71 31.27 5.75
CA ARG A 291 12.72 32.54 5.00
C ARG A 291 14.05 32.73 4.27
#